data_74c91c646a62a3ea26bd29b80602d953
#
_entry.id   74c91c646a62a3ea26bd29b80602d953
#
_cell.length_a   1.000
_cell.length_b   1.000
_cell.length_c   1.000
_cell.angle_alpha   90.00
_cell.angle_beta   90.00
_cell.angle_gamma   90.00
#
_symmetry.space_group_name_H-M   'P 1'
#
loop_
_entity.id
_entity.type
_entity.pdbx_description
1 polymer ?
#
loop_
_entity_poly.entity_id
_entity_poly.type
_entity_poly.pdbx_seq_one_letter_code
_entity_poly.pdbx_strand_id
1 'polypeptide(L)'
;MTTRVLVTGAGGPAGVAVIRSLLKRDDLEVFAADMDGWASGLYLVDADHRRIIPPGRRDDFVDAVAALVAADALGLVVSTVDVELVPLSARRDELGAPLAAPSEEALRTCLDKWLLVQACAPHARVPETAVLDDAGVARAWDFPVIVKPRSGAGSRGVHLVADRAALEAEPRDDGWIIQENLPGEEFSVDVFMGRDGRAVSAVPRLRARVDSGVAIAGRTVHRDELERTAEACAAAAGIVGVCNVQLRYDSAGAPALLEINPRFPGAMPLTIAAGVDMPSLAADLALGREIPERVAFAEIANVRFLEDVFVPTTEILAGVEAER
;
A
#
# COMPACT_ATOMS: atom_id res chain seq x y z
N MET A 1 16.34 -23.73 9.94
CA MET A 1 16.70 -22.53 10.73
C MET A 1 15.56 -21.55 10.61
N THR A 2 15.09 -21.00 11.71
CA THR A 2 14.04 -19.98 11.75
C THR A 2 14.61 -18.64 11.24
N THR A 3 13.90 -17.97 10.33
CA THR A 3 14.32 -16.65 9.82
C THR A 3 13.70 -15.57 10.67
N ARG A 4 14.49 -14.63 11.18
CA ARG A 4 14.02 -13.46 11.92
C ARG A 4 13.54 -12.38 10.97
N VAL A 5 12.32 -11.89 11.17
CA VAL A 5 11.65 -10.93 10.28
C VAL A 5 11.27 -9.68 11.06
N LEU A 6 11.72 -8.51 10.61
CA LEU A 6 11.30 -7.23 11.15
C LEU A 6 10.08 -6.70 10.35
N VAL A 7 9.00 -6.42 11.03
CA VAL A 7 7.84 -5.71 10.45
C VAL A 7 7.81 -4.29 10.99
N THR A 8 7.96 -3.28 10.12
CA THR A 8 7.86 -1.86 10.50
C THR A 8 6.48 -1.29 10.23
N GLY A 9 6.12 -0.19 10.91
CA GLY A 9 4.77 0.36 10.88
C GLY A 9 3.76 -0.53 11.59
N ALA A 10 4.18 -1.12 12.72
CA ALA A 10 3.42 -2.14 13.46
C ALA A 10 2.07 -1.65 13.99
N GLY A 11 1.90 -0.34 14.25
CA GLY A 11 0.66 0.23 14.78
C GLY A 11 -0.47 0.36 13.78
N GLY A 12 -0.15 0.40 12.48
CA GLY A 12 -1.16 0.53 11.43
C GLY A 12 -1.94 -0.77 11.17
N PRO A 13 -3.16 -0.69 10.59
CA PRO A 13 -3.95 -1.87 10.26
C PRO A 13 -3.23 -2.86 9.32
N ALA A 14 -2.35 -2.37 8.46
CA ALA A 14 -1.52 -3.18 7.58
C ALA A 14 -0.43 -3.93 8.37
N GLY A 15 0.28 -3.23 9.27
CA GLY A 15 1.29 -3.81 10.15
C GLY A 15 0.73 -4.92 11.03
N VAL A 16 -0.38 -4.66 11.71
CA VAL A 16 -1.10 -5.67 12.51
C VAL A 16 -1.48 -6.90 11.67
N ALA A 17 -1.98 -6.70 10.44
CA ALA A 17 -2.37 -7.79 9.57
C ALA A 17 -1.16 -8.65 9.13
N VAL A 18 -0.04 -7.99 8.78
CA VAL A 18 1.21 -8.65 8.39
C VAL A 18 1.77 -9.44 9.56
N ILE A 19 1.91 -8.82 10.73
CA ILE A 19 2.40 -9.49 11.96
C ILE A 19 1.56 -10.72 12.27
N ARG A 20 0.22 -10.59 12.32
CA ARG A 20 -0.69 -11.72 12.60
C ARG A 20 -0.61 -12.84 11.57
N SER A 21 -0.31 -12.54 10.32
CA SER A 21 -0.10 -13.56 9.30
C SER A 21 1.23 -14.28 9.52
N LEU A 22 2.33 -13.53 9.66
CA LEU A 22 3.67 -14.12 9.78
C LEU A 22 3.87 -14.90 11.09
N LEU A 23 3.19 -14.51 12.18
CA LEU A 23 3.18 -15.27 13.45
C LEU A 23 2.59 -16.69 13.35
N LYS A 24 1.90 -17.02 12.25
CA LYS A 24 1.39 -18.38 12.00
C LYS A 24 2.42 -19.30 11.35
N ARG A 25 3.57 -18.76 11.00
CA ARG A 25 4.66 -19.45 10.32
C ARG A 25 5.68 -19.97 11.34
N ASP A 26 5.87 -21.28 11.46
CA ASP A 26 6.84 -21.91 12.35
C ASP A 26 8.30 -21.68 11.92
N ASP A 27 8.52 -21.30 10.67
CA ASP A 27 9.85 -21.02 10.09
C ASP A 27 10.25 -19.55 10.19
N LEU A 28 9.40 -18.68 10.75
CA LEU A 28 9.66 -17.25 10.97
C LEU A 28 9.57 -16.88 12.45
N GLU A 29 10.47 -15.99 12.88
CA GLU A 29 10.48 -15.34 14.19
C GLU A 29 10.25 -13.85 13.98
N VAL A 30 9.08 -13.34 14.42
CA VAL A 30 8.62 -12.00 14.06
C VAL A 30 9.03 -10.97 15.10
N PHE A 31 9.71 -9.93 14.64
CA PHE A 31 10.01 -8.70 15.38
C PHE A 31 9.09 -7.59 14.85
N ALA A 32 8.55 -6.79 15.74
CA ALA A 32 7.68 -5.66 15.41
C ALA A 32 8.35 -4.33 15.76
N ALA A 33 8.29 -3.35 14.85
CA ALA A 33 8.86 -2.03 15.06
C ALA A 33 7.88 -0.92 14.69
N ASP A 34 7.90 0.15 15.49
CA ASP A 34 7.14 1.37 15.24
C ASP A 34 7.84 2.58 15.90
N MET A 35 7.49 3.79 15.50
CA MET A 35 7.94 5.02 16.18
C MET A 35 7.14 5.31 17.45
N ASP A 36 5.92 4.80 17.54
CA ASP A 36 5.00 4.99 18.64
C ASP A 36 5.04 3.79 19.58
N GLY A 37 5.42 4.03 20.84
CA GLY A 37 5.43 2.99 21.87
C GLY A 37 4.04 2.40 22.21
N TRP A 38 2.95 3.04 21.79
CA TRP A 38 1.59 2.55 21.91
C TRP A 38 1.07 1.83 20.66
N ALA A 39 1.92 1.61 19.67
CA ALA A 39 1.55 0.91 18.46
C ALA A 39 1.11 -0.53 18.76
N SER A 40 -0.15 -0.87 18.44
CA SER A 40 -0.79 -2.12 18.86
C SER A 40 -0.06 -3.39 18.40
N GLY A 41 0.55 -3.37 17.22
CA GLY A 41 1.29 -4.51 16.69
C GLY A 41 2.55 -4.86 17.46
N LEU A 42 3.14 -3.90 18.22
CA LEU A 42 4.26 -4.19 19.13
C LEU A 42 3.89 -5.23 20.18
N TYR A 43 2.63 -5.21 20.61
CA TYR A 43 2.11 -6.06 21.68
C TYR A 43 1.51 -7.38 21.21
N LEU A 44 1.66 -7.69 19.92
CA LEU A 44 1.34 -9.00 19.33
C LEU A 44 2.55 -9.94 19.33
N VAL A 45 3.74 -9.44 19.60
CA VAL A 45 4.99 -10.21 19.71
C VAL A 45 5.53 -10.19 21.15
N ASP A 46 6.45 -11.10 21.46
CA ASP A 46 7.09 -11.16 22.75
C ASP A 46 7.85 -9.87 23.08
N ALA A 47 8.03 -9.57 24.35
CA ALA A 47 8.60 -8.29 24.80
C ALA A 47 10.02 -8.02 24.25
N ASP A 48 10.83 -9.07 24.11
CA ASP A 48 12.19 -9.02 23.57
C ASP A 48 12.24 -8.86 22.04
N HIS A 49 11.09 -8.98 21.34
CA HIS A 49 10.97 -8.77 19.89
C HIS A 49 10.39 -7.39 19.52
N ARG A 50 10.12 -6.53 20.50
CA ARG A 50 9.57 -5.18 20.26
C ARG A 50 10.68 -4.18 20.05
N ARG A 51 10.56 -3.31 19.04
CA ARG A 51 11.59 -2.30 18.72
C ARG A 51 10.93 -0.94 18.50
N ILE A 52 11.61 0.12 18.96
CA ILE A 52 11.26 1.50 18.61
C ILE A 52 12.26 1.99 17.56
N ILE A 53 11.74 2.59 16.51
CA ILE A 53 12.51 3.13 15.39
C ILE A 53 12.17 4.60 15.19
N PRO A 54 13.06 5.38 14.57
CA PRO A 54 12.75 6.76 14.18
C PRO A 54 11.60 6.82 13.17
N PRO A 55 10.88 7.96 13.07
CA PRO A 55 9.94 8.17 11.97
C PRO A 55 10.61 8.02 10.61
N GLY A 56 9.91 7.42 9.63
CA GLY A 56 10.46 7.14 8.29
C GLY A 56 10.90 8.38 7.47
N ARG A 57 10.57 9.59 7.95
CA ARG A 57 11.01 10.87 7.34
C ARG A 57 12.34 11.40 7.90
N ARG A 58 12.86 10.79 8.96
CA ARG A 58 14.14 11.22 9.55
C ARG A 58 15.30 10.66 8.73
N ASP A 59 16.36 11.43 8.63
CA ASP A 59 17.57 11.07 7.86
C ASP A 59 18.25 9.81 8.43
N ASP A 60 18.16 9.57 9.75
CA ASP A 60 18.75 8.43 10.44
C ASP A 60 17.88 7.15 10.42
N PHE A 61 16.69 7.20 9.79
CA PHE A 61 15.74 6.09 9.81
C PHE A 61 16.32 4.79 9.23
N VAL A 62 16.90 4.85 8.04
CA VAL A 62 17.48 3.65 7.37
C VAL A 62 18.66 3.10 8.16
N ASP A 63 19.51 3.97 8.72
CA ASP A 63 20.65 3.56 9.54
C ASP A 63 20.18 2.87 10.83
N ALA A 64 19.10 3.36 11.45
CA ALA A 64 18.51 2.73 12.63
C ALA A 64 17.94 1.34 12.29
N VAL A 65 17.26 1.18 11.15
CA VAL A 65 16.77 -0.14 10.70
C VAL A 65 17.94 -1.08 10.40
N ALA A 66 18.97 -0.62 9.69
CA ALA A 66 20.17 -1.43 9.41
C ALA A 66 20.90 -1.86 10.70
N ALA A 67 20.97 -0.97 11.70
CA ALA A 67 21.55 -1.31 13.02
C ALA A 67 20.76 -2.41 13.72
N LEU A 68 19.40 -2.38 13.66
CA LEU A 68 18.55 -3.45 14.19
C LEU A 68 18.75 -4.77 13.42
N VAL A 69 18.85 -4.71 12.09
CA VAL A 69 19.12 -5.89 11.26
C VAL A 69 20.41 -6.59 11.74
N ALA A 70 21.46 -5.82 11.99
CA ALA A 70 22.72 -6.36 12.46
C ALA A 70 22.66 -6.87 13.91
N ALA A 71 22.03 -6.09 14.81
CA ALA A 71 21.99 -6.41 16.24
C ALA A 71 21.14 -7.65 16.55
N ASP A 72 19.98 -7.78 15.90
CA ASP A 72 19.04 -8.87 16.12
C ASP A 72 19.22 -10.03 15.10
N ALA A 73 20.24 -9.95 14.23
CA ALA A 73 20.50 -10.92 13.15
C ALA A 73 19.24 -11.18 12.31
N LEU A 74 18.57 -10.10 11.90
CA LEU A 74 17.33 -10.18 11.11
C LEU A 74 17.65 -10.62 9.69
N GLY A 75 16.87 -11.56 9.17
CA GLY A 75 17.01 -12.11 7.82
C GLY A 75 16.03 -11.53 6.79
N LEU A 76 15.10 -10.68 7.22
CA LEU A 76 14.11 -10.04 6.34
C LEU A 76 13.57 -8.77 6.98
N VAL A 77 13.34 -7.73 6.16
CA VAL A 77 12.61 -6.51 6.54
C VAL A 77 11.33 -6.41 5.71
N VAL A 78 10.20 -6.14 6.37
CA VAL A 78 8.89 -5.92 5.76
C VAL A 78 8.36 -4.57 6.24
N SER A 79 8.25 -3.58 5.36
CA SER A 79 7.64 -2.29 5.71
C SER A 79 6.21 -2.19 5.20
N THR A 80 5.34 -1.55 5.98
CA THR A 80 3.92 -1.41 5.69
C THR A 80 3.47 0.04 5.49
N VAL A 81 4.42 0.99 5.49
CA VAL A 81 4.16 2.44 5.49
C VAL A 81 4.85 3.13 4.31
N ASP A 82 4.11 3.89 3.51
CA ASP A 82 4.63 4.55 2.31
C ASP A 82 5.87 5.43 2.57
N VAL A 83 5.85 6.20 3.68
CA VAL A 83 6.98 7.10 4.02
C VAL A 83 8.26 6.37 4.44
N GLU A 84 8.15 5.10 4.84
CA GLU A 84 9.29 4.24 5.17
C GLU A 84 9.82 3.51 3.93
N LEU A 85 8.91 3.08 3.03
CA LEU A 85 9.25 2.32 1.84
C LEU A 85 10.21 3.07 0.90
N VAL A 86 10.01 4.37 0.72
CA VAL A 86 10.84 5.18 -0.19
C VAL A 86 12.31 5.17 0.25
N PRO A 87 12.68 5.61 1.49
CA PRO A 87 14.07 5.60 1.91
C PRO A 87 14.65 4.19 2.05
N LEU A 88 13.86 3.20 2.52
CA LEU A 88 14.31 1.81 2.60
C LEU A 88 14.63 1.23 1.22
N SER A 89 13.78 1.50 0.22
CA SER A 89 13.99 0.97 -1.13
C SER A 89 15.16 1.64 -1.85
N ALA A 90 15.39 2.94 -1.63
CA ALA A 90 16.52 3.67 -2.17
C ALA A 90 17.87 3.18 -1.62
N ARG A 91 17.89 2.73 -0.35
CA ARG A 91 19.09 2.28 0.36
C ARG A 91 19.03 0.78 0.72
N ARG A 92 18.29 -0.04 -0.07
CA ARG A 92 18.06 -1.46 0.27
C ARG A 92 19.32 -2.30 0.43
N ASP A 93 20.37 -1.98 -0.32
CA ASP A 93 21.65 -2.69 -0.26
C ASP A 93 22.42 -2.42 1.04
N GLU A 94 22.08 -1.35 1.77
CA GLU A 94 22.69 -0.98 3.04
C GLU A 94 22.01 -1.66 4.24
N LEU A 95 20.85 -2.27 4.07
CA LEU A 95 20.09 -2.87 5.18
C LEU A 95 20.74 -4.14 5.75
N GLY A 96 21.55 -4.84 4.97
CA GLY A 96 22.15 -6.11 5.39
C GLY A 96 21.19 -7.31 5.42
N ALA A 97 19.91 -7.10 5.03
CA ALA A 97 18.89 -8.15 4.88
C ALA A 97 17.97 -7.82 3.68
N PRO A 98 17.35 -8.82 3.03
CA PRO A 98 16.33 -8.59 2.02
C PRO A 98 15.20 -7.68 2.52
N LEU A 99 14.70 -6.84 1.61
CA LEU A 99 13.55 -5.97 1.84
C LEU A 99 12.35 -6.45 1.01
N ALA A 100 11.23 -6.77 1.65
CA ALA A 100 9.97 -7.10 0.98
C ALA A 100 9.23 -5.81 0.59
N ALA A 101 9.70 -5.16 -0.44
CA ALA A 101 9.14 -3.92 -1.00
C ALA A 101 9.41 -3.83 -2.50
N PRO A 102 8.57 -3.09 -3.26
CA PRO A 102 8.83 -2.76 -4.65
C PRO A 102 10.16 -2.01 -4.83
N SER A 103 10.61 -1.89 -6.07
CA SER A 103 11.79 -1.08 -6.42
C SER A 103 11.54 0.41 -6.18
N GLU A 104 12.60 1.20 -6.03
CA GLU A 104 12.50 2.66 -5.92
C GLU A 104 11.76 3.26 -7.13
N GLU A 105 12.01 2.76 -8.34
CA GLU A 105 11.35 3.22 -9.55
C GLU A 105 9.85 2.94 -9.53
N ALA A 106 9.43 1.73 -9.13
CA ALA A 106 8.02 1.37 -8.98
C ALA A 106 7.33 2.22 -7.91
N LEU A 107 8.00 2.47 -6.78
CA LEU A 107 7.50 3.36 -5.73
C LEU A 107 7.32 4.78 -6.25
N ARG A 108 8.32 5.34 -6.94
CA ARG A 108 8.24 6.68 -7.55
C ARG A 108 7.08 6.78 -8.52
N THR A 109 6.90 5.78 -9.38
CA THR A 109 5.79 5.73 -10.34
C THR A 109 4.44 5.69 -9.65
N CYS A 110 4.26 4.82 -8.64
CA CYS A 110 2.99 4.67 -7.96
C CYS A 110 2.61 5.87 -7.06
N LEU A 111 3.60 6.52 -6.43
CA LEU A 111 3.36 7.62 -5.49
C LEU A 111 3.15 8.98 -6.17
N ASP A 112 3.40 9.08 -7.49
CA ASP A 112 3.07 10.23 -8.32
C ASP A 112 1.95 9.86 -9.30
N LYS A 113 0.74 10.40 -9.08
CA LYS A 113 -0.46 10.06 -9.88
C LYS A 113 -0.32 10.44 -11.36
N TRP A 114 0.51 11.44 -11.69
CA TRP A 114 0.80 11.79 -13.07
C TRP A 114 1.69 10.73 -13.74
N LEU A 115 2.78 10.33 -13.10
CA LEU A 115 3.65 9.28 -13.61
C LEU A 115 2.91 7.94 -13.72
N LEU A 116 2.08 7.61 -12.75
CA LEU A 116 1.29 6.39 -12.74
C LEU A 116 0.33 6.32 -13.94
N VAL A 117 -0.40 7.41 -14.22
CA VAL A 117 -1.30 7.47 -15.38
C VAL A 117 -0.52 7.30 -16.67
N GLN A 118 0.65 7.95 -16.82
CA GLN A 118 1.49 7.80 -18.01
C GLN A 118 1.98 6.36 -18.20
N ALA A 119 2.38 5.70 -17.12
CA ALA A 119 2.84 4.30 -17.18
C ALA A 119 1.70 3.34 -17.53
N CYS A 120 0.51 3.54 -16.99
CA CYS A 120 -0.61 2.61 -17.15
C CYS A 120 -1.45 2.84 -18.42
N ALA A 121 -1.49 4.05 -18.99
CA ALA A 121 -2.34 4.41 -20.13
C ALA A 121 -2.19 3.48 -21.37
N PRO A 122 -0.99 2.96 -21.73
CA PRO A 122 -0.85 2.03 -22.84
C PRO A 122 -1.44 0.63 -22.57
N HIS A 123 -1.74 0.30 -21.32
CA HIS A 123 -2.05 -1.07 -20.87
C HIS A 123 -3.44 -1.24 -20.28
N ALA A 124 -4.04 -0.15 -19.78
CA ALA A 124 -5.34 -0.17 -19.10
C ALA A 124 -6.09 1.16 -19.28
N ARG A 125 -7.39 1.14 -19.00
CA ARG A 125 -8.19 2.37 -18.94
C ARG A 125 -7.72 3.21 -17.74
N VAL A 126 -7.25 4.41 -18.03
CA VAL A 126 -6.95 5.45 -17.04
C VAL A 126 -7.84 6.65 -17.25
N PRO A 127 -8.18 7.44 -16.23
CA PRO A 127 -8.94 8.68 -16.41
C PRO A 127 -8.12 9.69 -17.22
N GLU A 128 -8.78 10.46 -18.06
CA GLU A 128 -8.12 11.59 -18.72
C GLU A 128 -7.48 12.48 -17.66
N THR A 129 -6.20 12.80 -17.84
CA THR A 129 -5.40 13.50 -16.83
C THR A 129 -4.48 14.51 -17.49
N ALA A 130 -4.32 15.68 -16.85
CA ALA A 130 -3.34 16.69 -17.22
C ALA A 130 -2.73 17.32 -15.96
N VAL A 131 -1.55 17.91 -16.08
CA VAL A 131 -0.99 18.76 -15.04
C VAL A 131 -1.85 20.04 -14.93
N LEU A 132 -1.97 20.61 -13.73
CA LEU A 132 -2.71 21.84 -13.48
C LEU A 132 -1.88 23.08 -13.91
N ASP A 133 -1.48 23.10 -15.18
CA ASP A 133 -0.82 24.22 -15.84
C ASP A 133 -1.75 24.87 -16.87
N ASP A 134 -1.27 25.91 -17.56
CA ASP A 134 -2.08 26.60 -18.58
C ASP A 134 -2.49 25.68 -19.73
N ALA A 135 -1.64 24.73 -20.12
CA ALA A 135 -1.92 23.78 -21.19
C ALA A 135 -3.00 22.76 -20.74
N GLY A 136 -2.89 22.26 -19.51
CA GLY A 136 -3.87 21.36 -18.92
C GLY A 136 -5.23 22.02 -18.75
N VAL A 137 -5.27 23.24 -18.25
CA VAL A 137 -6.52 23.99 -18.09
C VAL A 137 -7.17 24.30 -19.43
N ALA A 138 -6.39 24.60 -20.48
CA ALA A 138 -6.90 24.92 -21.82
C ALA A 138 -7.50 23.72 -22.57
N ARG A 139 -7.26 22.49 -22.12
CA ARG A 139 -7.84 21.27 -22.73
C ARG A 139 -9.37 21.29 -22.69
N ALA A 140 -9.98 20.56 -23.61
CA ALA A 140 -11.42 20.27 -23.53
C ALA A 140 -11.67 19.24 -22.43
N TRP A 141 -12.52 19.58 -21.46
CA TRP A 141 -12.87 18.72 -20.34
C TRP A 141 -14.39 18.49 -20.30
N ASP A 142 -14.78 17.25 -20.01
CA ASP A 142 -16.14 16.91 -19.62
C ASP A 142 -16.31 17.16 -18.12
N PHE A 143 -17.11 18.17 -17.76
CA PHE A 143 -17.32 18.54 -16.36
C PHE A 143 -18.40 17.70 -15.68
N PRO A 144 -18.31 17.48 -14.35
CA PRO A 144 -17.27 18.00 -13.44
C PRO A 144 -15.94 17.24 -13.55
N VAL A 145 -14.83 17.90 -13.27
CA VAL A 145 -13.51 17.28 -13.16
C VAL A 145 -13.02 17.24 -11.72
N ILE A 146 -12.01 16.42 -11.45
CA ILE A 146 -11.33 16.35 -10.16
C ILE A 146 -10.00 17.12 -10.25
N VAL A 147 -9.73 17.97 -9.28
CA VAL A 147 -8.41 18.58 -9.06
C VAL A 147 -7.83 18.00 -7.79
N LYS A 148 -6.58 17.53 -7.86
CA LYS A 148 -5.91 16.87 -6.74
C LYS A 148 -4.38 16.97 -6.83
N PRO A 149 -3.67 16.85 -5.67
CA PRO A 149 -2.21 16.74 -5.67
C PRO A 149 -1.72 15.50 -6.42
N ARG A 150 -0.61 15.61 -7.13
CA ARG A 150 0.09 14.48 -7.76
C ARG A 150 0.53 13.45 -6.73
N SER A 151 1.06 13.93 -5.59
CA SER A 151 1.51 13.10 -4.48
C SER A 151 0.65 13.33 -3.24
N GLY A 152 0.48 12.29 -2.42
CA GLY A 152 -0.29 12.35 -1.18
C GLY A 152 -1.31 11.22 -1.07
N ALA A 153 -1.86 11.06 0.13
CA ALA A 153 -2.79 10.00 0.49
C ALA A 153 -3.99 10.52 1.30
N GLY A 154 -5.03 9.71 1.46
CA GLY A 154 -6.18 10.00 2.31
C GLY A 154 -7.08 11.11 1.77
N SER A 155 -7.18 11.26 0.45
CA SER A 155 -8.05 12.24 -0.24
C SER A 155 -7.81 13.71 0.17
N ARG A 156 -6.66 14.04 0.77
CA ARG A 156 -6.33 15.42 1.15
C ARG A 156 -6.11 16.25 -0.10
N GLY A 157 -6.76 17.43 -0.16
CA GLY A 157 -6.67 18.33 -1.29
C GLY A 157 -7.45 17.89 -2.53
N VAL A 158 -8.15 16.75 -2.50
CA VAL A 158 -9.00 16.31 -3.61
C VAL A 158 -10.32 17.09 -3.59
N HIS A 159 -10.65 17.75 -4.69
CA HIS A 159 -11.94 18.46 -4.81
C HIS A 159 -12.49 18.39 -6.23
N LEU A 160 -13.81 18.57 -6.30
CA LEU A 160 -14.57 18.56 -7.55
C LEU A 160 -14.68 19.98 -8.09
N VAL A 161 -14.37 20.15 -9.38
CA VAL A 161 -14.50 21.42 -10.10
C VAL A 161 -15.65 21.28 -11.10
N ALA A 162 -16.68 22.10 -10.90
CA ALA A 162 -17.98 21.91 -11.54
C ALA A 162 -18.03 22.33 -13.01
N ASP A 163 -17.25 23.33 -13.40
CA ASP A 163 -17.31 23.94 -14.71
C ASP A 163 -15.99 24.61 -15.14
N ARG A 164 -15.96 25.10 -16.36
CA ARG A 164 -14.81 25.77 -16.97
C ARG A 164 -14.35 27.00 -16.20
N ALA A 165 -15.26 27.83 -15.74
CA ALA A 165 -14.92 29.09 -15.07
C ALA A 165 -14.25 28.80 -13.71
N ALA A 166 -14.74 27.78 -12.99
CA ALA A 166 -14.12 27.33 -11.75
C ALA A 166 -12.72 26.74 -12.00
N LEU A 167 -12.52 25.97 -13.08
CA LEU A 167 -11.20 25.42 -13.43
C LEU A 167 -10.20 26.51 -13.82
N GLU A 168 -10.63 27.54 -14.53
CA GLU A 168 -9.80 28.69 -14.89
C GLU A 168 -9.38 29.52 -13.68
N ALA A 169 -10.17 29.52 -12.61
CA ALA A 169 -9.89 30.18 -11.35
C ALA A 169 -8.92 29.42 -10.44
N GLU A 170 -8.65 28.13 -10.70
CA GLU A 170 -7.70 27.34 -9.93
C GLU A 170 -6.27 27.90 -10.07
N PRO A 171 -5.51 28.01 -8.99
CA PRO A 171 -4.08 28.43 -9.07
C PRO A 171 -3.29 27.38 -9.83
N ARG A 172 -2.44 27.83 -10.75
CA ARG A 172 -1.54 26.94 -11.52
C ARG A 172 -0.46 26.39 -10.62
N ASP A 173 -0.33 25.07 -10.62
CA ASP A 173 0.66 24.36 -9.81
C ASP A 173 0.97 23.00 -10.47
N ASP A 174 2.20 22.76 -10.86
CA ASP A 174 2.65 21.52 -11.49
C ASP A 174 2.71 20.31 -10.52
N GLY A 175 2.63 20.55 -9.23
CA GLY A 175 2.40 19.55 -8.20
C GLY A 175 0.96 19.03 -8.13
N TRP A 176 0.04 19.56 -8.96
CA TRP A 176 -1.37 19.19 -9.03
C TRP A 176 -1.76 18.69 -10.41
N ILE A 177 -2.83 17.89 -10.46
CA ILE A 177 -3.42 17.39 -11.71
C ILE A 177 -4.91 17.69 -11.77
N ILE A 178 -5.37 17.86 -13.03
CA ILE A 178 -6.76 17.83 -13.41
C ILE A 178 -7.07 16.42 -13.91
N GLN A 179 -8.15 15.83 -13.48
CA GLN A 179 -8.51 14.46 -13.86
C GLN A 179 -10.00 14.32 -14.13
N GLU A 180 -10.33 13.49 -15.12
CA GLU A 180 -11.69 13.04 -15.40
C GLU A 180 -12.37 12.53 -14.12
N ASN A 181 -13.62 12.93 -13.90
CA ASN A 181 -14.41 12.39 -12.80
C ASN A 181 -15.01 11.04 -13.19
N LEU A 182 -14.73 10.02 -12.44
CA LEU A 182 -15.28 8.69 -12.62
C LEU A 182 -16.51 8.52 -11.70
N PRO A 183 -17.74 8.39 -12.23
CA PRO A 183 -18.96 8.45 -11.41
C PRO A 183 -19.34 7.11 -10.78
N GLY A 184 -18.77 6.00 -11.24
CA GLY A 184 -19.19 4.65 -10.86
C GLY A 184 -18.68 4.16 -9.51
N GLU A 185 -18.91 2.90 -9.24
CA GLU A 185 -18.53 2.21 -8.00
C GLU A 185 -17.01 2.02 -7.91
N GLU A 186 -16.46 2.17 -6.71
CA GLU A 186 -15.03 2.02 -6.42
C GLU A 186 -14.72 0.64 -5.84
N PHE A 187 -13.65 0.04 -6.35
CA PHE A 187 -13.08 -1.22 -5.87
C PHE A 187 -11.62 -1.06 -5.50
N SER A 188 -11.20 -1.80 -4.49
CA SER A 188 -9.78 -2.01 -4.19
C SER A 188 -9.42 -3.43 -4.61
N VAL A 189 -8.36 -3.58 -5.39
CA VAL A 189 -7.85 -4.89 -5.81
C VAL A 189 -6.48 -5.11 -5.17
N ASP A 190 -6.38 -6.10 -4.28
CA ASP A 190 -5.09 -6.49 -3.75
C ASP A 190 -4.39 -7.38 -4.77
N VAL A 191 -3.20 -7.00 -5.20
CA VAL A 191 -2.44 -7.70 -6.23
C VAL A 191 -1.11 -8.16 -5.66
N PHE A 192 -0.73 -9.40 -5.97
CA PHE A 192 0.59 -9.94 -5.72
C PHE A 192 1.27 -10.26 -7.05
N MET A 193 2.40 -9.59 -7.32
CA MET A 193 3.17 -9.75 -8.55
C MET A 193 4.44 -10.57 -8.31
N GLY A 194 4.68 -11.56 -9.16
CA GLY A 194 5.93 -12.30 -9.21
C GLY A 194 7.09 -11.49 -9.82
N ARG A 195 8.32 -11.99 -9.69
CA ARG A 195 9.51 -11.37 -10.30
C ARG A 195 9.50 -11.44 -11.84
N ASP A 196 8.72 -12.33 -12.40
CA ASP A 196 8.54 -12.50 -13.85
C ASP A 196 7.52 -11.53 -14.47
N GLY A 197 6.96 -10.63 -13.65
CA GLY A 197 5.96 -9.65 -14.06
C GLY A 197 4.55 -10.20 -14.20
N ARG A 198 4.29 -11.45 -13.79
CA ARG A 198 2.94 -12.02 -13.76
C ARG A 198 2.30 -11.88 -12.40
N ALA A 199 0.99 -11.70 -12.39
CA ALA A 199 0.23 -11.70 -11.16
C ALA A 199 0.04 -13.12 -10.62
N VAL A 200 0.46 -13.34 -9.38
CA VAL A 200 0.18 -14.57 -8.62
C VAL A 200 -1.26 -14.55 -8.11
N SER A 201 -1.79 -13.40 -7.78
CA SER A 201 -3.21 -13.22 -7.43
C SER A 201 -3.63 -11.76 -7.59
N ALA A 202 -4.90 -11.56 -7.95
CA ALA A 202 -5.58 -10.27 -7.90
C ALA A 202 -6.93 -10.48 -7.22
N VAL A 203 -7.20 -9.79 -6.12
CA VAL A 203 -8.38 -10.01 -5.27
C VAL A 203 -9.20 -8.72 -5.20
N PRO A 204 -10.23 -8.57 -6.06
CA PRO A 204 -11.13 -7.42 -6.01
C PRO A 204 -11.97 -7.44 -4.73
N ARG A 205 -12.04 -6.28 -4.08
CA ARG A 205 -12.80 -6.06 -2.85
C ARG A 205 -13.75 -4.88 -3.00
N LEU A 206 -15.02 -5.13 -2.73
CA LEU A 206 -16.01 -4.09 -2.54
C LEU A 206 -15.85 -3.49 -1.13
N ARG A 207 -15.78 -2.18 -1.04
CA ARG A 207 -15.67 -1.41 0.20
C ARG A 207 -17.08 -1.00 0.66
N ALA A 208 -17.77 -1.90 1.40
CA ALA A 208 -19.15 -1.66 1.84
C ALA A 208 -19.27 -0.55 2.89
N ARG A 209 -18.28 -0.43 3.78
CA ARG A 209 -18.17 0.66 4.76
C ARG A 209 -16.70 1.03 4.96
N VAL A 210 -16.43 2.32 4.96
CA VAL A 210 -15.07 2.88 5.14
C VAL A 210 -15.06 3.79 6.34
N ASP A 211 -14.02 3.68 7.15
CA ASP A 211 -13.68 4.62 8.23
C ASP A 211 -12.22 5.02 8.11
N SER A 212 -11.96 6.34 8.14
CA SER A 212 -10.61 6.92 8.08
C SER A 212 -9.75 6.34 6.93
N GLY A 213 -10.38 6.09 5.76
CA GLY A 213 -9.72 5.53 4.58
C GLY A 213 -9.56 4.01 4.58
N VAL A 214 -9.88 3.31 5.67
CA VAL A 214 -9.78 1.86 5.77
C VAL A 214 -11.17 1.21 5.67
N ALA A 215 -11.32 0.16 4.85
CA ALA A 215 -12.55 -0.61 4.80
C ALA A 215 -12.74 -1.40 6.10
N ILE A 216 -13.81 -1.09 6.83
CA ILE A 216 -14.22 -1.78 8.08
C ILE A 216 -15.27 -2.85 7.84
N ALA A 217 -15.95 -2.83 6.70
CA ALA A 217 -16.78 -3.92 6.19
C ALA A 217 -16.62 -3.99 4.67
N GLY A 218 -16.57 -5.20 4.14
CA GLY A 218 -16.38 -5.42 2.72
C GLY A 218 -16.54 -6.88 2.34
N ARG A 219 -16.38 -7.17 1.08
CA ARG A 219 -16.35 -8.53 0.55
C ARG A 219 -15.42 -8.64 -0.64
N THR A 220 -14.86 -9.81 -0.85
CA THR A 220 -14.20 -10.19 -2.09
C THR A 220 -15.24 -10.51 -3.16
N VAL A 221 -14.93 -10.24 -4.41
CA VAL A 221 -15.82 -10.50 -5.55
C VAL A 221 -15.01 -10.95 -6.75
N HIS A 222 -15.49 -11.97 -7.48
CA HIS A 222 -14.93 -12.33 -8.77
C HIS A 222 -15.47 -11.42 -9.85
N ARG A 223 -14.59 -10.59 -10.42
CA ARG A 223 -14.87 -9.76 -11.59
C ARG A 223 -13.64 -9.69 -12.47
N ASP A 224 -13.64 -10.49 -13.51
CA ASP A 224 -12.51 -10.64 -14.44
C ASP A 224 -11.97 -9.32 -14.97
N GLU A 225 -12.84 -8.35 -15.23
CA GLU A 225 -12.44 -7.04 -15.74
C GLU A 225 -11.64 -6.24 -14.69
N LEU A 226 -11.98 -6.36 -13.40
CA LEU A 226 -11.23 -5.71 -12.32
C LEU A 226 -9.88 -6.40 -12.09
N GLU A 227 -9.88 -7.75 -12.10
CA GLU A 227 -8.66 -8.55 -11.94
C GLU A 227 -7.67 -8.21 -13.06
N ARG A 228 -8.09 -8.31 -14.34
CA ARG A 228 -7.22 -8.02 -15.49
C ARG A 228 -6.72 -6.58 -15.52
N THR A 229 -7.60 -5.60 -15.21
CA THR A 229 -7.19 -4.19 -15.19
C THR A 229 -6.15 -3.93 -14.10
N ALA A 230 -6.36 -4.49 -12.90
CA ALA A 230 -5.43 -4.32 -11.80
C ALA A 230 -4.08 -4.99 -12.06
N GLU A 231 -4.08 -6.21 -12.63
CA GLU A 231 -2.87 -6.93 -13.04
C GLU A 231 -2.07 -6.14 -14.08
N ALA A 232 -2.76 -5.62 -15.11
CA ALA A 232 -2.12 -4.81 -16.15
C ALA A 232 -1.50 -3.52 -15.60
N CYS A 233 -2.21 -2.82 -14.69
CA CYS A 233 -1.71 -1.61 -14.04
C CYS A 233 -0.50 -1.91 -13.12
N ALA A 234 -0.56 -2.98 -12.32
CA ALA A 234 0.52 -3.36 -11.43
C ALA A 234 1.80 -3.75 -12.22
N ALA A 235 1.63 -4.49 -13.33
CA ALA A 235 2.73 -4.84 -14.23
C ALA A 235 3.34 -3.60 -14.90
N ALA A 236 2.50 -2.69 -15.42
CA ALA A 236 2.94 -1.45 -16.05
C ALA A 236 3.68 -0.50 -15.08
N ALA A 237 3.30 -0.52 -13.81
CA ALA A 237 3.99 0.24 -12.75
C ALA A 237 5.28 -0.45 -12.25
N GLY A 238 5.65 -1.63 -12.77
CA GLY A 238 6.85 -2.36 -12.37
C GLY A 238 6.79 -2.96 -10.97
N ILE A 239 5.59 -3.25 -10.47
CA ILE A 239 5.42 -3.84 -9.13
C ILE A 239 5.97 -5.27 -9.10
N VAL A 240 6.70 -5.56 -8.04
CA VAL A 240 7.07 -6.90 -7.59
C VAL A 240 6.65 -7.02 -6.13
N GLY A 241 5.95 -8.09 -5.76
CA GLY A 241 5.34 -8.26 -4.44
C GLY A 241 3.94 -7.67 -4.36
N VAL A 242 3.59 -7.09 -3.21
CA VAL A 242 2.24 -6.63 -2.88
C VAL A 242 1.98 -5.20 -3.32
N CYS A 243 0.82 -4.95 -3.90
CA CYS A 243 0.24 -3.62 -4.01
C CYS A 243 -1.29 -3.66 -3.87
N ASN A 244 -1.89 -2.49 -3.69
CA ASN A 244 -3.34 -2.32 -3.71
C ASN A 244 -3.70 -1.33 -4.83
N VAL A 245 -4.35 -1.84 -5.88
CA VAL A 245 -4.84 -1.07 -7.03
C VAL A 245 -6.25 -0.60 -6.73
N GLN A 246 -6.50 0.69 -6.79
CA GLN A 246 -7.85 1.24 -6.68
C GLN A 246 -8.39 1.55 -8.07
N LEU A 247 -9.55 0.99 -8.36
CA LEU A 247 -10.26 1.13 -9.62
C LEU A 247 -11.64 1.73 -9.38
N ARG A 248 -12.12 2.51 -10.33
CA ARG A 248 -13.47 3.04 -10.32
C ARG A 248 -14.09 2.90 -11.70
N TYR A 249 -15.36 2.55 -11.74
CA TYR A 249 -16.06 2.46 -13.02
C TYR A 249 -16.31 3.84 -13.61
N ASP A 250 -16.06 3.99 -14.90
CA ASP A 250 -16.41 5.18 -15.66
C ASP A 250 -17.89 5.21 -16.06
N SER A 251 -18.32 6.23 -16.78
CA SER A 251 -19.70 6.37 -17.26
C SER A 251 -20.13 5.30 -18.26
N ALA A 252 -19.19 4.63 -18.91
CA ALA A 252 -19.44 3.53 -19.85
C ALA A 252 -19.45 2.15 -19.16
N GLY A 253 -19.19 2.10 -17.85
CA GLY A 253 -19.11 0.85 -17.08
C GLY A 253 -17.81 0.11 -17.25
N ALA A 254 -16.72 0.76 -17.65
CA ALA A 254 -15.39 0.20 -17.70
C ALA A 254 -14.59 0.57 -16.43
N PRO A 255 -13.82 -0.37 -15.82
CA PRO A 255 -12.97 -0.05 -14.69
C PRO A 255 -11.77 0.79 -15.14
N ALA A 256 -11.56 1.93 -14.49
CA ALA A 256 -10.46 2.83 -14.72
C ALA A 256 -9.60 3.01 -13.46
N LEU A 257 -8.30 3.20 -13.66
CA LEU A 257 -7.33 3.34 -12.57
C LEU A 257 -7.54 4.65 -11.80
N LEU A 258 -7.59 4.58 -10.46
CA LEU A 258 -7.52 5.74 -9.58
C LEU A 258 -6.11 5.97 -9.03
N GLU A 259 -5.55 4.93 -8.39
CA GLU A 259 -4.22 4.94 -7.78
C GLU A 259 -3.71 3.53 -7.51
N ILE A 260 -2.41 3.40 -7.30
CA ILE A 260 -1.77 2.19 -6.76
C ILE A 260 -1.07 2.56 -5.45
N ASN A 261 -1.42 1.85 -4.39
CA ASN A 261 -0.70 1.89 -3.13
C ASN A 261 0.32 0.74 -3.13
N PRO A 262 1.63 1.01 -3.26
CA PRO A 262 2.66 -0.02 -3.46
C PRO A 262 3.08 -0.68 -2.13
N ARG A 263 2.11 -1.12 -1.35
CA ARG A 263 2.27 -1.69 0.00
C ARG A 263 1.10 -2.58 0.39
N PHE A 264 1.23 -3.23 1.54
CA PHE A 264 0.14 -3.95 2.17
C PHE A 264 -1.03 -3.01 2.52
N PRO A 265 -2.26 -3.31 2.10
CA PRO A 265 -3.42 -2.51 2.45
C PRO A 265 -3.92 -2.81 3.86
N GLY A 266 -4.51 -1.81 4.52
CA GLY A 266 -5.09 -1.99 5.84
C GLY A 266 -6.27 -2.98 5.92
N ALA A 267 -6.85 -3.37 4.78
CA ALA A 267 -7.90 -4.39 4.70
C ALA A 267 -7.39 -5.80 4.34
N MET A 268 -6.07 -6.02 4.39
CA MET A 268 -5.40 -7.29 4.13
C MET A 268 -6.02 -8.53 4.83
N PRO A 269 -6.57 -8.44 6.06
CA PRO A 269 -7.20 -9.61 6.70
C PRO A 269 -8.31 -10.27 5.88
N LEU A 270 -9.05 -9.50 5.07
CA LEU A 270 -10.08 -10.05 4.18
C LEU A 270 -9.45 -10.89 3.06
N THR A 271 -8.39 -10.41 2.44
CA THR A 271 -7.66 -11.10 1.37
C THR A 271 -6.99 -12.38 1.88
N ILE A 272 -6.39 -12.33 3.08
CA ILE A 272 -5.81 -13.51 3.74
C ILE A 272 -6.91 -14.56 4.02
N ALA A 273 -8.03 -14.13 4.58
CA ALA A 273 -9.15 -15.02 4.88
C ALA A 273 -9.81 -15.60 3.61
N ALA A 274 -9.75 -14.89 2.48
CA ALA A 274 -10.19 -15.36 1.18
C ALA A 274 -9.27 -16.44 0.56
N GLY A 275 -8.12 -16.74 1.19
CA GLY A 275 -7.19 -17.79 0.78
C GLY A 275 -5.87 -17.27 0.18
N VAL A 276 -5.65 -15.96 0.13
CA VAL A 276 -4.42 -15.38 -0.43
C VAL A 276 -3.62 -14.71 0.68
N ASP A 277 -2.69 -15.46 1.27
CA ASP A 277 -1.78 -14.96 2.31
C ASP A 277 -0.61 -14.18 1.69
N MET A 278 -0.88 -12.95 1.26
CA MET A 278 0.11 -12.08 0.62
C MET A 278 1.32 -11.76 1.52
N PRO A 279 1.20 -11.59 2.86
CA PRO A 279 2.36 -11.46 3.73
C PRO A 279 3.33 -12.64 3.66
N SER A 280 2.81 -13.87 3.70
CA SER A 280 3.64 -15.08 3.57
C SER A 280 4.27 -15.19 2.18
N LEU A 281 3.51 -14.90 1.11
CA LEU A 281 4.06 -14.86 -0.26
C LEU A 281 5.18 -13.81 -0.41
N ALA A 282 5.01 -12.63 0.20
CA ALA A 282 6.01 -11.56 0.15
C ALA A 282 7.30 -11.94 0.90
N ALA A 283 7.16 -12.60 2.06
CA ALA A 283 8.30 -13.13 2.80
C ALA A 283 9.06 -14.19 1.98
N ASP A 284 8.34 -15.15 1.39
CA ASP A 284 8.96 -16.20 0.57
C ASP A 284 9.63 -15.62 -0.69
N LEU A 285 8.96 -14.69 -1.38
CA LEU A 285 9.54 -14.01 -2.54
C LEU A 285 10.82 -13.24 -2.18
N ALA A 286 10.82 -12.48 -1.08
CA ALA A 286 11.96 -11.69 -0.65
C ALA A 286 13.14 -12.57 -0.22
N LEU A 287 12.87 -13.71 0.41
CA LEU A 287 13.85 -14.72 0.80
C LEU A 287 14.35 -15.60 -0.36
N GLY A 288 13.86 -15.38 -1.58
CA GLY A 288 14.25 -16.17 -2.76
C GLY A 288 13.69 -17.58 -2.76
N ARG A 289 12.61 -17.84 -2.03
CA ARG A 289 11.91 -19.12 -2.00
C ARG A 289 10.93 -19.24 -3.16
N GLU A 290 10.55 -20.45 -3.49
CA GLU A 290 9.50 -20.68 -4.49
C GLU A 290 8.15 -20.17 -4.02
N ILE A 291 7.43 -19.56 -4.94
CA ILE A 291 6.04 -19.12 -4.75
C ILE A 291 5.16 -19.77 -5.83
N PRO A 292 3.87 -20.01 -5.57
CA PRO A 292 2.97 -20.58 -6.56
C PRO A 292 2.82 -19.63 -7.77
N GLU A 293 2.57 -20.21 -8.96
CA GLU A 293 2.31 -19.42 -10.18
C GLU A 293 0.99 -18.63 -10.07
N ARG A 294 -0.03 -19.24 -9.47
CA ARG A 294 -1.34 -18.62 -9.26
C ARG A 294 -1.96 -19.11 -7.95
N VAL A 295 -2.60 -18.19 -7.23
CA VAL A 295 -3.39 -18.46 -6.02
C VAL A 295 -4.81 -17.97 -6.26
N ALA A 296 -5.78 -18.88 -6.17
CA ALA A 296 -7.20 -18.55 -6.23
C ALA A 296 -7.70 -18.00 -4.89
N PHE A 297 -8.76 -17.22 -4.92
CA PHE A 297 -9.43 -16.70 -3.73
C PHE A 297 -10.90 -17.12 -3.68
N ALA A 298 -11.49 -17.11 -2.50
CA ALA A 298 -12.91 -17.31 -2.29
C ALA A 298 -13.65 -15.97 -2.15
N GLU A 299 -14.94 -15.94 -2.54
CA GLU A 299 -15.82 -14.83 -2.22
C GLU A 299 -16.29 -14.94 -0.78
N ILE A 300 -15.84 -14.02 0.06
CA ILE A 300 -16.20 -13.93 1.47
C ILE A 300 -16.43 -12.46 1.87
N ALA A 301 -17.09 -12.26 2.98
CA ALA A 301 -17.30 -10.94 3.56
C ALA A 301 -16.65 -10.84 4.94
N ASN A 302 -16.26 -9.61 5.32
CA ASN A 302 -15.81 -9.31 6.67
C ASN A 302 -16.57 -8.13 7.28
N VAL A 303 -16.66 -8.18 8.60
CA VAL A 303 -17.04 -7.05 9.46
C VAL A 303 -15.97 -6.94 10.54
N ARG A 304 -15.37 -5.76 10.69
CA ARG A 304 -14.36 -5.52 11.71
C ARG A 304 -14.99 -5.15 13.04
N PHE A 305 -14.34 -5.59 14.10
CA PHE A 305 -14.58 -5.15 15.47
C PHE A 305 -13.23 -4.78 16.12
N LEU A 306 -13.28 -4.02 17.20
CA LEU A 306 -12.10 -3.70 18.00
C LEU A 306 -11.77 -4.89 18.90
N GLU A 307 -10.49 -5.15 19.08
CA GLU A 307 -9.94 -6.17 19.98
C GLU A 307 -8.82 -5.53 20.78
N ASP A 308 -8.77 -5.82 22.07
CA ASP A 308 -7.80 -5.23 22.99
C ASP A 308 -6.68 -6.23 23.32
N VAL A 309 -5.46 -5.73 23.47
CA VAL A 309 -4.33 -6.46 24.03
C VAL A 309 -4.00 -5.85 25.39
N PHE A 310 -3.96 -6.67 26.43
CA PHE A 310 -3.65 -6.21 27.79
C PHE A 310 -2.23 -6.60 28.15
N VAL A 311 -1.43 -5.62 28.54
CA VAL A 311 -0.05 -5.79 29.01
C VAL A 311 0.17 -5.00 30.30
N PRO A 312 1.13 -5.36 31.14
CA PRO A 312 1.54 -4.55 32.27
C PRO A 312 1.98 -3.16 31.79
N THR A 313 1.60 -2.11 32.55
CA THR A 313 1.98 -0.72 32.17
C THR A 313 3.50 -0.51 32.07
N THR A 314 4.28 -1.32 32.79
CA THR A 314 5.75 -1.32 32.75
C THR A 314 6.35 -1.88 31.45
N GLU A 315 5.53 -2.56 30.63
CA GLU A 315 5.95 -3.10 29.34
C GLU A 315 5.68 -2.14 28.18
N ILE A 316 4.95 -1.04 28.42
CA ILE A 316 4.74 -0.02 27.38
C ILE A 316 6.05 0.69 27.08
N LEU A 317 6.45 0.63 25.81
CA LEU A 317 7.69 1.25 25.38
C LEU A 317 7.55 2.78 25.28
N ALA A 318 8.65 3.47 25.58
CA ALA A 318 8.74 4.89 25.27
C ALA A 318 8.89 5.07 23.77
N GLY A 319 7.95 5.73 23.12
CA GLY A 319 8.01 6.08 21.70
C GLY A 319 9.01 7.20 21.41
N VAL A 320 9.29 7.44 20.14
CA VAL A 320 10.02 8.64 19.68
C VAL A 320 9.01 9.79 19.64
N GLU A 321 9.34 10.94 20.26
CA GLU A 321 8.51 12.12 20.12
C GLU A 321 8.43 12.51 18.63
N ALA A 322 7.22 12.52 18.10
CA ALA A 322 6.99 13.07 16.77
C ALA A 322 7.25 14.57 16.84
N GLU A 323 8.21 15.07 16.10
CA GLU A 323 8.29 16.50 15.82
C GLU A 323 6.95 16.93 15.20
N ARG A 324 6.18 17.76 15.93
CA ARG A 324 4.83 18.22 15.57
C ARG A 324 4.88 19.25 14.45
#